data_560a3fca7c7947f920aecad330e5298e
#
_entry.id   560a3fca7c7947f920aecad330e5298e
#
_cell.length_a   1.000
_cell.length_b   1.000
_cell.length_c   1.000
_cell.angle_alpha   90.00
_cell.angle_beta   90.00
_cell.angle_gamma   90.00
#
_symmetry.space_group_name_H-M   'P 1'
#
loop_
_entity.id
_entity.type
_entity.pdbx_description
1 polymer ?
#
loop_
_entity_poly.entity_id
_entity_poly.type
_entity_poly.pdbx_seq_one_letter_code
_entity_poly.pdbx_strand_id
1 'polypeptide(L)'
;MRKLALSVVLALVLVGCEEEDEAGVAADIAAGKAIAETQCVGCHGLDGKGTAPGIPNMAAQVDKYLLESLSAYREGKRTHAALKDLASGLSPADARNVAGYYASLPPLEDVEKGAVEILSPYDKGKAAATACATCHGDDGNSKTAGIPSLAGQQPLYFVSAVRAYLDGRREKPTMEMLRALDAVNLESLALFYASQTPAMRKPAAVGDSAAGEPLTARCGGCHGADGVSVDTATPSLAGQDPQYLVDAIKAYRDRARHHDVMRDDNTDKEIEDIAAFYAAQGSKAAEGGPITVQELAEKCDRCHGPDVDNPAMAIPKIAGQNRVYLIMSLRAYRDGRRGSSMMHNMSLPYSETIIESIASLYASQPAR
;
A
#
# COMPACT_ATOMS: atom_id res chain seq x y z
N MET A 1 -12.63 -74.64 52.65
CA MET A 1 -11.68 -74.33 51.56
C MET A 1 -11.77 -72.85 51.28
N ARG A 2 -10.85 -72.05 51.86
CA ARG A 2 -10.78 -70.59 51.71
C ARG A 2 -9.81 -70.29 50.55
N LYS A 3 -10.27 -69.63 49.54
CA LYS A 3 -9.42 -69.12 48.42
C LYS A 3 -8.87 -67.73 48.83
N LEU A 4 -7.58 -67.63 49.00
CA LEU A 4 -6.85 -66.37 49.13
C LEU A 4 -6.78 -65.77 47.74
N ALA A 5 -7.26 -64.56 47.58
CA ALA A 5 -7.04 -63.73 46.41
C ALA A 5 -5.84 -62.79 46.64
N LEU A 6 -4.80 -62.95 45.85
CA LEU A 6 -3.60 -62.12 45.88
C LEU A 6 -3.80 -60.88 44.94
N SER A 7 -3.99 -59.72 45.56
CA SER A 7 -4.09 -58.46 44.78
C SER A 7 -2.68 -57.94 44.56
N VAL A 8 -2.25 -57.91 43.27
CA VAL A 8 -1.03 -57.24 42.84
C VAL A 8 -1.39 -55.77 42.54
N VAL A 9 -0.87 -54.85 43.33
CA VAL A 9 -0.95 -53.43 43.15
C VAL A 9 0.21 -53.02 42.20
N LEU A 10 -0.10 -52.71 40.95
CA LEU A 10 0.83 -52.18 39.96
C LEU A 10 0.91 -50.66 40.18
N ALA A 11 2.00 -50.18 40.79
CA ALA A 11 2.29 -48.77 40.92
C ALA A 11 2.78 -48.24 39.58
N LEU A 12 1.93 -47.51 38.82
CA LEU A 12 2.36 -46.71 37.69
C LEU A 12 3.10 -45.47 38.23
N VAL A 13 4.41 -45.44 38.03
CA VAL A 13 5.20 -44.21 38.18
C VAL A 13 4.96 -43.39 36.91
N LEU A 14 4.10 -42.39 37.01
CA LEU A 14 3.99 -41.31 36.01
C LEU A 14 5.22 -40.42 36.18
N VAL A 15 6.22 -40.61 35.33
CA VAL A 15 7.25 -39.60 35.11
C VAL A 15 6.57 -38.50 34.33
N GLY A 16 6.06 -37.48 34.99
CA GLY A 16 5.67 -36.22 34.38
C GLY A 16 6.93 -35.58 33.86
N CYS A 17 7.07 -35.46 32.55
CA CYS A 17 7.90 -34.43 31.96
C CYS A 17 7.20 -33.11 32.33
N GLU A 18 7.68 -32.43 33.34
CA GLU A 18 7.41 -31.02 33.52
C GLU A 18 8.12 -30.34 32.35
N GLU A 19 7.35 -29.96 31.32
CA GLU A 19 7.77 -28.84 30.42
C GLU A 19 7.83 -27.61 31.35
N GLU A 20 9.02 -27.28 31.81
CA GLU A 20 9.27 -25.98 32.45
C GLU A 20 8.79 -24.93 31.50
N ASP A 21 7.80 -24.16 31.93
CA ASP A 21 7.24 -23.03 31.20
C ASP A 21 8.36 -21.98 31.07
N GLU A 22 9.13 -22.04 29.97
CA GLU A 22 10.29 -21.14 29.70
C GLU A 22 9.90 -19.65 29.60
N ALA A 23 8.63 -19.32 29.72
CA ALA A 23 8.09 -17.99 29.63
C ALA A 23 8.50 -17.03 30.77
N GLY A 24 9.12 -17.54 31.83
CA GLY A 24 9.52 -16.74 33.02
C GLY A 24 11.02 -16.49 33.18
N VAL A 25 11.88 -17.03 32.30
CA VAL A 25 13.34 -16.88 32.44
C VAL A 25 13.78 -15.54 31.83
N ALA A 26 14.33 -14.66 32.67
CA ALA A 26 14.89 -13.37 32.19
C ALA A 26 16.07 -13.60 31.25
N ALA A 27 16.21 -12.70 30.22
CA ALA A 27 17.33 -12.75 29.28
C ALA A 27 18.66 -12.43 29.99
N ASP A 28 19.70 -13.20 29.70
CA ASP A 28 21.08 -12.86 30.07
C ASP A 28 21.64 -11.88 29.03
N ILE A 29 21.70 -10.60 29.42
CA ILE A 29 22.14 -9.52 28.53
C ILE A 29 23.63 -9.65 28.16
N ALA A 30 24.48 -10.16 29.06
CA ALA A 30 25.90 -10.34 28.76
C ALA A 30 26.13 -11.47 27.74
N ALA A 31 25.43 -12.59 27.90
CA ALA A 31 25.42 -13.68 26.93
C ALA A 31 24.83 -13.21 25.58
N GLY A 32 23.76 -12.43 25.61
CA GLY A 32 23.15 -11.85 24.41
C GLY A 32 24.10 -10.93 23.66
N LYS A 33 24.87 -10.10 24.37
CA LYS A 33 25.91 -9.25 23.78
C LYS A 33 27.00 -10.07 23.09
N ALA A 34 27.49 -11.13 23.73
CA ALA A 34 28.51 -11.99 23.15
C ALA A 34 28.04 -12.67 21.82
N ILE A 35 26.75 -13.06 21.77
CA ILE A 35 26.13 -13.57 20.54
C ILE A 35 26.05 -12.47 19.48
N ALA A 36 25.63 -11.27 19.86
CA ALA A 36 25.51 -10.13 18.95
C ALA A 36 26.87 -9.75 18.35
N GLU A 37 27.96 -9.76 19.12
CA GLU A 37 29.34 -9.49 18.67
C GLU A 37 29.82 -10.46 17.60
N THR A 38 29.38 -11.69 17.62
CA THR A 38 29.86 -12.73 16.69
C THR A 38 28.93 -12.97 15.51
N GLN A 39 27.63 -12.80 15.68
CA GLN A 39 26.63 -13.24 14.69
C GLN A 39 25.76 -12.12 14.10
N CYS A 40 25.61 -10.98 14.78
CA CYS A 40 24.62 -9.97 14.39
C CYS A 40 25.26 -8.63 13.99
N VAL A 41 26.44 -8.30 14.54
CA VAL A 41 27.10 -7.00 14.43
C VAL A 41 27.35 -6.54 12.99
N GLY A 42 27.63 -7.47 12.06
CA GLY A 42 27.92 -7.15 10.67
C GLY A 42 26.78 -6.43 9.94
N CYS A 43 25.55 -6.72 10.35
CA CYS A 43 24.36 -6.12 9.76
C CYS A 43 23.67 -5.10 10.68
N HIS A 44 23.58 -5.42 11.97
CA HIS A 44 22.74 -4.65 12.89
C HIS A 44 23.54 -3.73 13.86
N GLY A 45 24.86 -3.71 13.78
CA GLY A 45 25.70 -2.99 14.76
C GLY A 45 25.58 -3.55 16.16
N LEU A 46 26.54 -3.24 17.04
CA LEU A 46 26.42 -3.53 18.48
C LEU A 46 25.49 -2.51 19.17
N ASP A 47 25.40 -1.32 18.63
CA ASP A 47 24.48 -0.28 19.06
C ASP A 47 23.03 -0.53 18.58
N GLY A 48 22.82 -1.58 17.81
CA GLY A 48 21.52 -1.93 17.24
C GLY A 48 21.09 -1.08 16.06
N LYS A 49 22.01 -0.29 15.44
CA LYS A 49 21.74 0.49 14.23
C LYS A 49 22.03 -0.34 13.00
N GLY A 50 21.04 -0.47 12.12
CA GLY A 50 21.20 -1.15 10.83
C GLY A 50 22.30 -0.49 9.99
N THR A 51 23.24 -1.29 9.47
CA THR A 51 24.45 -0.80 8.77
C THR A 51 24.21 -0.39 7.32
N ALA A 52 23.03 -0.73 6.76
CA ALA A 52 22.66 -0.41 5.38
C ALA A 52 21.14 -0.23 5.21
N PRO A 53 20.70 0.42 4.11
CA PRO A 53 19.28 0.48 3.76
C PRO A 53 18.64 -0.91 3.71
N GLY A 54 17.47 -1.07 4.33
CA GLY A 54 16.75 -2.35 4.40
C GLY A 54 17.14 -3.24 5.59
N ILE A 55 18.20 -2.91 6.31
CA ILE A 55 18.56 -3.58 7.57
C ILE A 55 17.89 -2.84 8.72
N PRO A 56 17.04 -3.51 9.52
CA PRO A 56 16.31 -2.85 10.57
C PRO A 56 17.19 -2.42 11.75
N ASN A 57 16.82 -1.30 12.36
CA ASN A 57 17.29 -0.92 13.67
C ASN A 57 16.67 -1.85 14.72
N MET A 58 17.49 -2.32 15.65
CA MET A 58 17.07 -3.24 16.71
C MET A 58 17.18 -2.63 18.13
N ALA A 59 17.90 -1.51 18.28
CA ALA A 59 18.03 -0.82 19.55
C ALA A 59 16.67 -0.41 20.14
N ALA A 60 16.46 -0.62 21.41
CA ALA A 60 15.21 -0.37 22.16
C ALA A 60 13.96 -1.04 21.59
N GLN A 61 14.11 -2.02 20.68
CA GLN A 61 12.98 -2.75 20.13
C GLN A 61 12.40 -3.71 21.17
N VAL A 62 11.12 -4.03 21.03
CA VAL A 62 10.42 -4.96 21.93
C VAL A 62 11.08 -6.35 21.84
N ASP A 63 11.55 -6.88 22.98
CA ASP A 63 12.25 -8.17 23.06
C ASP A 63 11.39 -9.34 22.54
N LYS A 64 10.14 -9.41 22.95
CA LYS A 64 9.17 -10.39 22.46
C LYS A 64 9.01 -10.33 20.94
N TYR A 65 8.97 -9.13 20.36
CA TYR A 65 8.91 -8.99 18.91
C TYR A 65 10.19 -9.49 18.21
N LEU A 66 11.36 -9.20 18.78
CA LEU A 66 12.64 -9.69 18.26
C LEU A 66 12.69 -11.22 18.32
N LEU A 67 12.29 -11.81 19.44
CA LEU A 67 12.24 -13.26 19.64
C LEU A 67 11.27 -13.93 18.65
N GLU A 68 10.04 -13.43 18.53
CA GLU A 68 9.07 -13.93 17.57
C GLU A 68 9.53 -13.76 16.11
N SER A 69 10.32 -12.71 15.85
CA SER A 69 10.91 -12.51 14.53
C SER A 69 11.94 -13.58 14.18
N LEU A 70 12.82 -13.94 15.11
CA LEU A 70 13.78 -15.04 14.95
C LEU A 70 13.06 -16.38 14.74
N SER A 71 12.03 -16.66 15.54
CA SER A 71 11.20 -17.86 15.38
C SER A 71 10.53 -17.92 14.02
N ALA A 72 10.00 -16.77 13.53
CA ALA A 72 9.37 -16.70 12.23
C ALA A 72 10.34 -16.95 11.05
N TYR A 73 11.61 -16.56 11.18
CA TYR A 73 12.63 -16.91 10.20
C TYR A 73 12.98 -18.40 10.24
N ARG A 74 13.17 -18.96 11.44
CA ARG A 74 13.42 -20.39 11.65
C ARG A 74 12.31 -21.26 11.07
N GLU A 75 11.06 -20.88 11.29
CA GLU A 75 9.87 -21.58 10.83
C GLU A 75 9.51 -21.33 9.35
N GLY A 76 10.22 -20.43 8.67
CA GLY A 76 9.94 -20.07 7.29
C GLY A 76 8.71 -19.17 7.09
N LYS A 77 8.11 -18.65 8.16
CA LYS A 77 7.02 -17.64 8.11
C LYS A 77 7.50 -16.28 7.66
N ARG A 78 8.81 -16.03 7.74
CA ARG A 78 9.54 -14.92 7.10
C ARG A 78 10.62 -15.47 6.21
N THR A 79 10.74 -14.93 4.99
CA THR A 79 11.69 -15.44 4.00
C THR A 79 12.95 -14.57 3.96
N HIS A 80 14.07 -15.13 4.42
CA HIS A 80 15.42 -14.56 4.29
C HIS A 80 16.44 -15.66 4.58
N ALA A 81 17.17 -16.10 3.54
CA ALA A 81 18.04 -17.28 3.64
C ALA A 81 19.04 -17.17 4.81
N ALA A 82 19.85 -16.11 4.87
CA ALA A 82 20.83 -15.93 5.92
C ALA A 82 20.25 -15.87 7.34
N LEU A 83 19.09 -15.24 7.52
CA LEU A 83 18.41 -15.17 8.82
C LEU A 83 17.76 -16.50 9.20
N LYS A 84 17.33 -17.31 8.24
CA LYS A 84 16.84 -18.65 8.50
C LYS A 84 17.94 -19.55 9.06
N ASP A 85 19.10 -19.54 8.42
CA ASP A 85 20.25 -20.36 8.84
C ASP A 85 20.74 -19.92 10.23
N LEU A 86 20.89 -18.62 10.46
CA LEU A 86 21.28 -18.05 11.75
C LEU A 86 20.29 -18.41 12.84
N ALA A 87 19.00 -18.16 12.64
CA ALA A 87 17.97 -18.44 13.62
C ALA A 87 17.82 -19.93 13.93
N SER A 88 18.10 -20.79 12.96
CA SER A 88 18.11 -22.25 13.16
C SER A 88 19.28 -22.73 14.00
N GLY A 89 20.41 -21.99 13.99
CA GLY A 89 21.60 -22.29 14.79
C GLY A 89 21.52 -21.81 16.25
N LEU A 90 20.55 -20.93 16.58
CA LEU A 90 20.40 -20.44 17.95
C LEU A 90 19.57 -21.40 18.81
N SER A 91 20.02 -21.65 20.04
CA SER A 91 19.17 -22.29 21.04
C SER A 91 18.01 -21.33 21.46
N PRO A 92 16.92 -21.83 22.06
CA PRO A 92 15.88 -20.97 22.61
C PRO A 92 16.41 -19.94 23.62
N ALA A 93 17.38 -20.32 24.44
CA ALA A 93 18.02 -19.42 25.41
C ALA A 93 18.86 -18.34 24.69
N ASP A 94 19.65 -18.70 23.67
CA ASP A 94 20.46 -17.75 22.91
C ASP A 94 19.57 -16.75 22.15
N ALA A 95 18.49 -17.21 21.54
CA ALA A 95 17.53 -16.34 20.87
C ALA A 95 16.90 -15.33 21.84
N ARG A 96 16.54 -15.76 23.07
CA ARG A 96 16.02 -14.91 24.15
C ARG A 96 17.09 -13.91 24.61
N ASN A 97 18.30 -14.34 24.82
CA ASN A 97 19.40 -13.51 25.29
C ASN A 97 19.78 -12.41 24.30
N VAL A 98 19.91 -12.75 23.00
CA VAL A 98 20.23 -11.74 21.97
C VAL A 98 19.07 -10.77 21.74
N ALA A 99 17.81 -11.21 21.79
CA ALA A 99 16.64 -10.34 21.75
C ALA A 99 16.62 -9.36 22.92
N GLY A 100 16.86 -9.86 24.15
CA GLY A 100 16.98 -9.06 25.36
C GLY A 100 18.12 -8.04 25.28
N TYR A 101 19.28 -8.42 24.74
CA TYR A 101 20.39 -7.50 24.55
C TYR A 101 20.00 -6.29 23.71
N TYR A 102 19.48 -6.51 22.49
CA TYR A 102 19.09 -5.39 21.64
C TYR A 102 17.92 -4.57 22.20
N ALA A 103 16.99 -5.20 22.87
CA ALA A 103 15.89 -4.53 23.54
C ALA A 103 16.38 -3.63 24.71
N SER A 104 17.47 -4.00 25.40
CA SER A 104 18.05 -3.25 26.52
C SER A 104 18.86 -2.02 26.08
N LEU A 105 19.19 -1.92 24.80
CA LEU A 105 19.92 -0.75 24.28
C LEU A 105 19.05 0.52 24.33
N PRO A 106 19.66 1.70 24.51
CA PRO A 106 18.90 2.95 24.41
C PRO A 106 18.38 3.18 23.00
N PRO A 107 17.27 3.92 22.83
CA PRO A 107 16.82 4.37 21.52
C PRO A 107 17.92 5.11 20.77
N LEU A 108 17.97 4.94 19.45
CA LEU A 108 18.97 5.61 18.61
C LEU A 108 18.68 7.13 18.55
N GLU A 109 19.67 7.94 18.88
CA GLU A 109 19.55 9.40 18.85
C GLU A 109 19.60 9.98 17.44
N ASP A 110 20.41 9.36 16.56
CA ASP A 110 20.62 9.78 15.17
C ASP A 110 19.92 8.82 14.20
N VAL A 111 18.61 8.87 14.18
CA VAL A 111 17.87 8.38 13.02
C VAL A 111 17.97 9.43 11.93
N GLU A 112 18.12 9.02 10.68
CA GLU A 112 18.29 9.91 9.54
C GLU A 112 17.39 11.16 9.64
N LYS A 113 17.91 12.21 10.27
CA LYS A 113 17.32 13.56 10.24
C LYS A 113 17.61 14.24 8.90
N GLY A 114 17.71 13.46 7.84
CA GLY A 114 17.64 13.99 6.51
C GLY A 114 16.23 14.51 6.32
N ALA A 115 16.11 15.81 6.06
CA ALA A 115 14.88 16.45 5.65
C ALA A 115 14.43 15.88 4.30
N VAL A 116 14.01 14.60 4.30
CA VAL A 116 13.18 14.08 3.23
C VAL A 116 11.85 14.79 3.43
N GLU A 117 11.56 15.75 2.56
CA GLU A 117 10.25 16.37 2.51
C GLU A 117 9.21 15.23 2.37
N ILE A 118 8.46 15.00 3.44
CA ILE A 118 7.45 13.94 3.49
C ILE A 118 6.23 14.48 2.77
N LEU A 119 6.29 14.49 1.46
CA LEU A 119 5.16 14.86 0.65
C LEU A 119 4.06 13.82 0.79
N SER A 120 2.84 14.29 1.04
CA SER A 120 1.65 13.43 0.95
C SER A 120 1.52 12.86 -0.47
N PRO A 121 0.78 11.76 -0.66
CA PRO A 121 0.46 11.26 -2.01
C PRO A 121 -0.15 12.35 -2.90
N TYR A 122 -0.99 13.21 -2.32
CA TYR A 122 -1.57 14.37 -3.01
C TYR A 122 -0.51 15.37 -3.49
N ASP A 123 0.43 15.77 -2.61
CA ASP A 123 1.46 16.75 -2.95
C ASP A 123 2.44 16.20 -3.99
N LYS A 124 2.80 14.92 -3.91
CA LYS A 124 3.58 14.23 -4.94
C LYS A 124 2.86 14.25 -6.28
N GLY A 125 1.56 13.95 -6.28
CA GLY A 125 0.71 13.98 -7.47
C GLY A 125 0.61 15.38 -8.06
N LYS A 126 0.42 16.40 -7.22
CA LYS A 126 0.41 17.80 -7.62
C LYS A 126 1.71 18.24 -8.29
N ALA A 127 2.84 17.86 -7.71
CA ALA A 127 4.15 18.15 -8.30
C ALA A 127 4.33 17.46 -9.65
N ALA A 128 3.95 16.17 -9.76
CA ALA A 128 4.03 15.41 -11.01
C ALA A 128 3.05 15.93 -12.09
N ALA A 129 1.91 16.50 -11.70
CA ALA A 129 0.87 17.00 -12.61
C ALA A 129 1.33 18.18 -13.47
N THR A 130 2.39 18.91 -13.08
CA THR A 130 2.94 20.03 -13.85
C THR A 130 3.33 19.64 -15.27
N ALA A 131 3.80 18.41 -15.48
CA ALA A 131 4.14 17.88 -16.81
C ALA A 131 2.90 17.66 -17.71
N CYS A 132 1.71 17.52 -17.12
CA CYS A 132 0.46 17.25 -17.84
C CYS A 132 -0.37 18.52 -18.07
N ALA A 133 -0.06 19.59 -17.33
CA ALA A 133 -0.87 20.82 -17.25
C ALA A 133 -1.10 21.52 -18.60
N THR A 134 -0.09 21.53 -19.47
CA THR A 134 -0.18 22.19 -20.79
C THR A 134 -1.37 21.71 -21.63
N CYS A 135 -1.72 20.42 -21.52
CA CYS A 135 -2.81 19.83 -22.29
C CYS A 135 -4.07 19.64 -21.45
N HIS A 136 -3.91 19.18 -20.20
CA HIS A 136 -5.02 18.78 -19.35
C HIS A 136 -5.48 19.87 -18.36
N GLY A 137 -4.77 21.03 -18.30
CA GLY A 137 -5.00 22.07 -17.32
C GLY A 137 -4.31 21.78 -15.97
N ASP A 138 -4.00 22.84 -15.20
CA ASP A 138 -3.28 22.73 -13.92
C ASP A 138 -4.05 21.89 -12.87
N ASP A 139 -5.37 21.94 -12.96
CA ASP A 139 -6.31 21.22 -12.09
C ASP A 139 -6.90 19.96 -12.77
N GLY A 140 -6.41 19.61 -13.94
CA GLY A 140 -6.96 18.50 -14.73
C GLY A 140 -8.22 18.84 -15.53
N ASN A 141 -8.65 20.10 -15.59
CA ASN A 141 -9.77 20.54 -16.40
C ASN A 141 -9.28 21.03 -17.77
N SER A 142 -9.25 20.15 -18.75
CA SER A 142 -8.84 20.49 -20.12
C SER A 142 -9.78 21.51 -20.74
N LYS A 143 -9.24 22.46 -21.48
CA LYS A 143 -9.99 23.45 -22.28
C LYS A 143 -9.90 23.18 -23.79
N THR A 144 -9.18 22.14 -24.18
CA THR A 144 -8.92 21.79 -25.58
C THR A 144 -9.81 20.63 -25.99
N ALA A 145 -10.50 20.78 -27.13
CA ALA A 145 -11.33 19.70 -27.68
C ALA A 145 -10.49 18.47 -28.03
N GLY A 146 -11.02 17.28 -27.74
CA GLY A 146 -10.34 15.99 -27.95
C GLY A 146 -9.28 15.67 -26.91
N ILE A 147 -9.01 16.57 -25.94
CA ILE A 147 -8.16 16.28 -24.79
C ILE A 147 -9.03 16.08 -23.55
N PRO A 148 -8.96 14.90 -22.90
CA PRO A 148 -9.83 14.61 -21.77
C PRO A 148 -9.52 15.48 -20.55
N SER A 149 -10.57 15.82 -19.79
CA SER A 149 -10.42 16.25 -18.42
C SER A 149 -10.03 15.07 -17.53
N LEU A 150 -9.11 15.32 -16.61
CA LEU A 150 -8.62 14.35 -15.62
C LEU A 150 -9.19 14.60 -14.23
N ALA A 151 -9.70 15.81 -13.97
CA ALA A 151 -10.32 16.22 -12.73
C ALA A 151 -11.51 15.32 -12.37
N GLY A 152 -11.58 14.87 -11.11
CA GLY A 152 -12.64 13.99 -10.60
C GLY A 152 -12.66 12.58 -11.20
N GLN A 153 -11.63 12.19 -11.93
CA GLN A 153 -11.59 10.88 -12.56
C GLN A 153 -11.26 9.78 -11.54
N GLN A 154 -11.83 8.62 -11.76
CA GLN A 154 -11.65 7.44 -10.89
C GLN A 154 -10.19 6.98 -10.86
N PRO A 155 -9.57 6.80 -9.67
CA PRO A 155 -8.12 6.66 -9.55
C PRO A 155 -7.58 5.36 -10.16
N LEU A 156 -8.24 4.22 -9.98
CA LEU A 156 -7.79 2.96 -10.58
C LEU A 156 -7.97 2.96 -12.10
N TYR A 157 -9.04 3.59 -12.59
CA TYR A 157 -9.20 3.80 -14.02
C TYR A 157 -8.08 4.67 -14.60
N PHE A 158 -7.72 5.77 -13.92
CA PHE A 158 -6.63 6.63 -14.34
C PHE A 158 -5.32 5.84 -14.50
N VAL A 159 -4.95 5.05 -13.47
CA VAL A 159 -3.76 4.19 -13.51
C VAL A 159 -3.83 3.20 -14.67
N SER A 160 -4.96 2.53 -14.86
CA SER A 160 -5.13 1.54 -15.94
C SER A 160 -5.06 2.18 -17.33
N ALA A 161 -5.63 3.38 -17.50
CA ALA A 161 -5.61 4.13 -18.75
C ALA A 161 -4.18 4.58 -19.11
N VAL A 162 -3.41 5.09 -18.15
CA VAL A 162 -2.00 5.46 -18.39
C VAL A 162 -1.17 4.22 -18.72
N ARG A 163 -1.32 3.12 -17.97
CA ARG A 163 -0.65 1.85 -18.28
C ARG A 163 -0.97 1.35 -19.68
N ALA A 164 -2.21 1.52 -20.14
CA ALA A 164 -2.59 1.12 -21.51
C ALA A 164 -1.82 1.87 -22.60
N TYR A 165 -1.40 3.12 -22.35
CA TYR A 165 -0.47 3.83 -23.25
C TYR A 165 0.95 3.30 -23.14
N LEU A 166 1.43 3.02 -21.93
CA LEU A 166 2.77 2.48 -21.68
C LEU A 166 2.95 1.09 -22.32
N ASP A 167 1.91 0.27 -22.30
CA ASP A 167 1.89 -1.10 -22.83
C ASP A 167 1.55 -1.16 -24.33
N GLY A 168 1.32 -0.03 -24.99
CA GLY A 168 0.93 0.03 -26.40
C GLY A 168 -0.50 -0.44 -26.70
N ARG A 169 -1.33 -0.68 -25.67
CA ARG A 169 -2.76 -1.03 -25.82
C ARG A 169 -3.63 0.18 -26.20
N ARG A 170 -3.11 1.39 -26.01
CA ARG A 170 -3.62 2.65 -26.52
C ARG A 170 -2.50 3.39 -27.21
N GLU A 171 -2.75 3.90 -28.40
CA GLU A 171 -1.75 4.65 -29.16
C GLU A 171 -2.12 6.12 -29.22
N LYS A 172 -1.20 6.97 -28.81
CA LYS A 172 -1.20 8.42 -29.05
C LYS A 172 0.24 8.93 -28.88
N PRO A 173 0.88 9.41 -29.96
CA PRO A 173 2.30 9.83 -29.92
C PRO A 173 2.60 10.85 -28.82
N THR A 174 1.68 11.78 -28.55
CA THR A 174 1.83 12.79 -27.49
C THR A 174 1.89 12.21 -26.08
N MET A 175 1.52 10.93 -25.89
CA MET A 175 1.54 10.24 -24.58
C MET A 175 2.83 9.46 -24.33
N GLU A 176 3.82 9.50 -25.24
CA GLU A 176 5.12 8.84 -24.99
C GLU A 176 5.88 9.40 -23.77
N MET A 177 5.62 10.65 -23.39
CA MET A 177 6.15 11.26 -22.19
C MET A 177 5.83 10.47 -20.90
N LEU A 178 4.76 9.67 -20.91
CA LEU A 178 4.37 8.84 -19.78
C LEU A 178 5.43 7.79 -19.41
N ARG A 179 6.34 7.43 -20.31
CA ARG A 179 7.44 6.48 -20.05
C ARG A 179 8.40 6.93 -18.96
N ALA A 180 8.41 8.24 -18.64
CA ALA A 180 9.20 8.78 -17.54
C ALA A 180 8.52 8.64 -16.15
N LEU A 181 7.25 8.20 -16.09
CA LEU A 181 6.53 8.04 -14.85
C LEU A 181 6.86 6.69 -14.20
N ASP A 182 7.28 6.74 -12.95
CA ASP A 182 7.32 5.55 -12.09
C ASP A 182 5.94 5.24 -11.46
N ALA A 183 5.83 4.08 -10.81
CA ALA A 183 4.57 3.63 -10.23
C ALA A 183 4.07 4.56 -9.10
N VAL A 184 4.97 5.14 -8.31
CA VAL A 184 4.63 6.04 -7.19
C VAL A 184 4.05 7.35 -7.72
N ASN A 185 4.67 7.92 -8.73
CA ASN A 185 4.19 9.14 -9.36
C ASN A 185 2.86 8.93 -10.09
N LEU A 186 2.69 7.79 -10.75
CA LEU A 186 1.43 7.45 -11.42
C LEU A 186 0.25 7.33 -10.45
N GLU A 187 0.43 6.64 -9.33
CA GLU A 187 -0.61 6.52 -8.31
C GLU A 187 -0.88 7.87 -7.61
N SER A 188 0.16 8.64 -7.37
CA SER A 188 0.05 9.99 -6.81
C SER A 188 -0.73 10.94 -7.72
N LEU A 189 -0.47 10.89 -9.04
CA LEU A 189 -1.24 11.62 -10.06
C LEU A 189 -2.71 11.22 -10.05
N ALA A 190 -3.00 9.92 -9.95
CA ALA A 190 -4.37 9.42 -9.89
C ALA A 190 -5.13 9.98 -8.69
N LEU A 191 -4.50 10.00 -7.52
CA LEU A 191 -5.09 10.57 -6.28
C LEU A 191 -5.26 12.09 -6.38
N PHE A 192 -4.26 12.79 -6.94
CA PHE A 192 -4.35 14.23 -7.16
C PHE A 192 -5.54 14.57 -8.06
N TYR A 193 -5.64 13.99 -9.25
CA TYR A 193 -6.71 14.29 -10.19
C TYR A 193 -8.08 13.84 -9.70
N ALA A 194 -8.18 12.71 -8.98
CA ALA A 194 -9.44 12.26 -8.38
C ALA A 194 -10.01 13.28 -7.39
N SER A 195 -9.16 14.01 -6.67
CA SER A 195 -9.56 15.03 -5.68
C SER A 195 -9.86 16.40 -6.28
N GLN A 196 -9.55 16.62 -7.58
CA GLN A 196 -9.86 17.90 -8.22
C GLN A 196 -11.35 18.01 -8.54
N THR A 197 -11.90 19.22 -8.41
CA THR A 197 -13.28 19.49 -8.78
C THR A 197 -13.40 19.60 -10.29
N PRO A 198 -14.22 18.75 -10.95
CA PRO A 198 -14.47 18.85 -12.36
C PRO A 198 -15.20 20.15 -12.73
N ALA A 199 -14.74 20.83 -13.77
CA ALA A 199 -15.41 22.03 -14.24
C ALA A 199 -16.65 21.67 -15.08
N MET A 200 -17.74 22.44 -14.88
CA MET A 200 -18.89 22.35 -15.77
C MET A 200 -18.51 22.76 -17.18
N ARG A 201 -18.83 21.92 -18.14
CA ARG A 201 -18.59 22.22 -19.55
C ARG A 201 -19.76 22.96 -20.18
N LYS A 202 -19.45 23.75 -21.21
CA LYS A 202 -20.48 24.29 -22.09
C LYS A 202 -21.10 23.17 -22.91
N PRO A 203 -22.39 23.28 -23.30
CA PRO A 203 -23.01 22.31 -24.18
C PRO A 203 -22.14 22.01 -25.41
N ALA A 204 -22.13 20.75 -25.83
CA ALA A 204 -21.40 20.34 -27.01
C ALA A 204 -21.90 21.08 -28.26
N ALA A 205 -20.97 21.42 -29.15
CA ALA A 205 -21.31 21.99 -30.47
C ALA A 205 -21.82 20.90 -31.43
N VAL A 206 -21.63 19.63 -31.09
CA VAL A 206 -21.98 18.45 -31.93
C VAL A 206 -22.77 17.48 -31.05
N GLY A 207 -23.83 16.90 -31.60
CA GLY A 207 -24.73 15.97 -30.91
C GLY A 207 -25.89 16.68 -30.23
N ASP A 208 -26.90 15.89 -29.88
CA ASP A 208 -28.11 16.30 -29.17
C ASP A 208 -28.19 15.51 -27.85
N SER A 209 -28.06 16.23 -26.74
CA SER A 209 -28.10 15.62 -25.39
C SER A 209 -29.42 14.92 -25.09
N ALA A 210 -30.56 15.46 -25.57
CA ALA A 210 -31.87 14.87 -25.35
C ALA A 210 -32.05 13.59 -26.19
N ALA A 211 -31.50 13.56 -27.40
CA ALA A 211 -31.49 12.34 -28.23
C ALA A 211 -30.52 11.29 -27.69
N GLY A 212 -29.44 11.71 -27.02
CA GLY A 212 -28.45 10.82 -26.42
C GLY A 212 -28.94 10.11 -25.16
N GLU A 213 -29.78 10.74 -24.31
CA GLU A 213 -30.25 10.18 -23.04
C GLU A 213 -30.75 8.73 -23.14
N PRO A 214 -31.72 8.38 -24.03
CA PRO A 214 -32.22 7.01 -24.12
C PRO A 214 -31.16 6.01 -24.60
N LEU A 215 -30.14 6.44 -25.32
CA LEU A 215 -29.06 5.60 -25.83
C LEU A 215 -28.07 5.18 -24.72
N THR A 216 -28.03 5.91 -23.61
CA THR A 216 -27.09 5.65 -22.49
C THR A 216 -27.55 4.55 -21.53
N ALA A 217 -28.74 3.98 -21.69
CA ALA A 217 -29.29 2.96 -20.79
C ALA A 217 -28.35 1.77 -20.54
N ARG A 218 -27.59 1.34 -21.58
CA ARG A 218 -26.60 0.27 -21.45
C ARG A 218 -25.32 0.73 -20.71
N CYS A 219 -24.99 1.99 -20.78
CA CYS A 219 -23.76 2.54 -20.22
C CYS A 219 -23.90 2.80 -18.72
N GLY A 220 -25.11 3.23 -18.29
CA GLY A 220 -25.42 3.68 -16.93
C GLY A 220 -25.21 2.60 -15.87
N GLY A 221 -25.27 1.31 -16.23
CA GLY A 221 -25.05 0.22 -15.27
C GLY A 221 -23.62 0.19 -14.68
N CYS A 222 -22.64 0.67 -15.42
CA CYS A 222 -21.24 0.74 -14.96
C CYS A 222 -20.79 2.19 -14.69
N HIS A 223 -21.15 3.11 -15.60
CA HIS A 223 -20.69 4.50 -15.54
C HIS A 223 -21.57 5.42 -14.69
N GLY A 224 -22.68 4.90 -14.14
CA GLY A 224 -23.71 5.71 -13.51
C GLY A 224 -24.70 6.28 -14.54
N ALA A 225 -25.98 6.42 -14.18
CA ALA A 225 -27.00 6.94 -15.08
C ALA A 225 -26.73 8.40 -15.49
N ASP A 226 -26.13 9.17 -14.59
CA ASP A 226 -25.65 10.54 -14.79
C ASP A 226 -24.17 10.60 -15.29
N GLY A 227 -23.55 9.46 -15.53
CA GLY A 227 -22.13 9.36 -15.91
C GLY A 227 -21.15 9.53 -14.76
N VAL A 228 -21.59 9.51 -13.49
CA VAL A 228 -20.73 9.51 -12.31
C VAL A 228 -20.57 8.08 -11.80
N SER A 229 -19.43 7.47 -12.06
CA SER A 229 -19.13 6.11 -11.59
C SER A 229 -18.84 6.10 -10.10
N VAL A 230 -19.34 5.05 -9.42
CA VAL A 230 -18.99 4.73 -8.02
C VAL A 230 -17.90 3.68 -7.91
N ASP A 231 -17.56 3.03 -9.01
CA ASP A 231 -16.46 2.05 -9.08
C ASP A 231 -15.16 2.75 -9.47
N THR A 232 -14.14 2.57 -8.65
CA THR A 232 -12.83 3.20 -8.84
C THR A 232 -12.07 2.74 -10.08
N ALA A 233 -12.46 1.62 -10.69
CA ALA A 233 -11.87 1.08 -11.91
C ALA A 233 -12.66 1.45 -13.19
N THR A 234 -13.89 1.95 -13.02
CA THR A 234 -14.78 2.37 -14.11
C THR A 234 -14.76 3.90 -14.23
N PRO A 235 -14.52 4.47 -15.42
CA PRO A 235 -14.42 5.93 -15.56
C PRO A 235 -15.73 6.65 -15.35
N SER A 236 -15.66 7.81 -14.71
CA SER A 236 -16.72 8.81 -14.80
C SER A 236 -16.70 9.48 -16.18
N LEU A 237 -17.89 9.68 -16.77
CA LEU A 237 -18.10 10.27 -18.08
C LEU A 237 -18.72 11.66 -17.99
N ALA A 238 -19.38 11.98 -16.87
CA ALA A 238 -20.04 13.25 -16.62
C ALA A 238 -19.07 14.44 -16.77
N GLY A 239 -19.46 15.47 -17.50
CA GLY A 239 -18.66 16.67 -17.72
C GLY A 239 -17.39 16.45 -18.53
N GLN A 240 -17.20 15.30 -19.15
CA GLN A 240 -16.03 15.00 -19.97
C GLN A 240 -16.09 15.74 -21.31
N ASP A 241 -14.94 15.94 -21.96
CA ASP A 241 -14.86 16.56 -23.26
C ASP A 241 -15.66 15.76 -24.31
N PRO A 242 -16.64 16.37 -25.01
CA PRO A 242 -17.51 15.63 -25.91
C PRO A 242 -16.77 15.06 -27.12
N GLN A 243 -15.77 15.76 -27.65
CA GLN A 243 -14.97 15.22 -28.77
C GLN A 243 -14.12 14.05 -28.32
N TYR A 244 -13.55 14.12 -27.11
CA TYR A 244 -12.83 12.98 -26.53
C TYR A 244 -13.75 11.78 -26.32
N LEU A 245 -15.00 11.99 -25.84
CA LEU A 245 -15.97 10.90 -25.69
C LEU A 245 -16.30 10.27 -27.04
N VAL A 246 -16.56 11.07 -28.07
CA VAL A 246 -16.79 10.57 -29.45
C VAL A 246 -15.62 9.71 -29.90
N ASP A 247 -14.40 10.25 -29.82
CA ASP A 247 -13.18 9.53 -30.25
C ASP A 247 -12.98 8.24 -29.45
N ALA A 248 -13.24 8.27 -28.14
CA ALA A 248 -13.09 7.12 -27.25
C ALA A 248 -14.11 6.01 -27.57
N ILE A 249 -15.40 6.37 -27.77
CA ILE A 249 -16.45 5.38 -28.08
C ILE A 249 -16.18 4.77 -29.47
N LYS A 250 -15.86 5.59 -30.47
CA LYS A 250 -15.48 5.10 -31.79
C LYS A 250 -14.28 4.15 -31.73
N ALA A 251 -13.26 4.47 -30.90
CA ALA A 251 -12.09 3.61 -30.74
C ALA A 251 -12.46 2.22 -30.14
N TYR A 252 -13.46 2.12 -29.27
CA TYR A 252 -13.97 0.84 -28.80
C TYR A 252 -14.82 0.11 -29.87
N ARG A 253 -15.69 0.82 -30.57
CA ARG A 253 -16.46 0.28 -31.70
C ARG A 253 -15.54 -0.30 -32.79
N ASP A 254 -14.55 0.46 -33.19
CA ASP A 254 -13.63 0.13 -34.28
C ASP A 254 -12.46 -0.76 -33.82
N ARG A 255 -12.49 -1.23 -32.55
CA ARG A 255 -11.49 -2.12 -31.92
C ARG A 255 -10.06 -1.56 -31.85
N ALA A 256 -9.89 -0.25 -31.97
CA ALA A 256 -8.63 0.44 -31.67
C ALA A 256 -8.36 0.51 -30.15
N ARG A 257 -9.40 0.37 -29.32
CA ARG A 257 -9.33 0.11 -27.88
C ARG A 257 -10.03 -1.22 -27.57
N HIS A 258 -9.41 -2.03 -26.71
CA HIS A 258 -9.95 -3.32 -26.32
C HIS A 258 -10.48 -3.29 -24.90
N HIS A 259 -11.72 -3.75 -24.73
CA HIS A 259 -12.35 -4.03 -23.43
C HIS A 259 -13.50 -5.01 -23.65
N ASP A 260 -13.64 -6.02 -22.79
CA ASP A 260 -14.55 -7.13 -23.00
C ASP A 260 -16.02 -6.72 -23.10
N VAL A 261 -16.43 -5.70 -22.34
CA VAL A 261 -17.82 -5.22 -22.31
C VAL A 261 -18.05 -3.90 -23.07
N MET A 262 -16.98 -3.12 -23.36
CA MET A 262 -17.08 -1.87 -24.10
C MET A 262 -17.12 -2.13 -25.60
N ARG A 263 -18.19 -2.78 -26.04
CA ARG A 263 -18.51 -2.96 -27.45
C ARG A 263 -19.67 -2.05 -27.82
N ASP A 264 -19.49 -1.28 -28.84
CA ASP A 264 -20.48 -0.34 -29.34
C ASP A 264 -20.79 -0.63 -30.79
N ASP A 265 -22.06 -0.60 -31.14
CA ASP A 265 -22.59 -0.75 -32.49
C ASP A 265 -23.39 0.49 -32.94
N ASN A 266 -23.34 1.56 -32.15
CA ASN A 266 -24.02 2.81 -32.46
C ASN A 266 -23.42 3.49 -33.71
N THR A 267 -24.27 4.18 -34.46
CA THR A 267 -23.87 5.03 -35.56
C THR A 267 -23.06 6.25 -35.09
N ASP A 268 -22.35 6.90 -35.97
CA ASP A 268 -21.60 8.11 -35.61
C ASP A 268 -22.48 9.19 -34.99
N LYS A 269 -23.71 9.35 -35.48
CA LYS A 269 -24.66 10.33 -34.93
C LYS A 269 -25.11 9.95 -33.52
N GLU A 270 -25.40 8.68 -33.25
CA GLU A 270 -25.78 8.21 -31.93
C GLU A 270 -24.62 8.36 -30.92
N ILE A 271 -23.38 8.10 -31.37
CA ILE A 271 -22.16 8.33 -30.56
C ILE A 271 -22.02 9.81 -30.19
N GLU A 272 -22.25 10.71 -31.15
CA GLU A 272 -22.23 12.15 -30.90
C GLU A 272 -23.30 12.58 -29.90
N ASP A 273 -24.51 12.00 -29.97
CA ASP A 273 -25.61 12.28 -29.07
C ASP A 273 -25.34 11.76 -27.64
N ILE A 274 -24.80 10.53 -27.51
CA ILE A 274 -24.34 9.95 -26.23
C ILE A 274 -23.25 10.84 -25.63
N ALA A 275 -22.26 11.27 -26.41
CA ALA A 275 -21.18 12.14 -25.95
C ALA A 275 -21.73 13.51 -25.47
N ALA A 276 -22.69 14.08 -26.20
CA ALA A 276 -23.36 15.33 -25.84
C ALA A 276 -24.12 15.18 -24.51
N PHE A 277 -24.81 14.06 -24.29
CA PHE A 277 -25.51 13.77 -23.05
C PHE A 277 -24.55 13.77 -21.86
N TYR A 278 -23.50 12.94 -21.88
CA TYR A 278 -22.55 12.85 -20.76
C TYR A 278 -21.74 14.13 -20.55
N ALA A 279 -21.39 14.85 -21.60
CA ALA A 279 -20.70 16.13 -21.48
C ALA A 279 -21.54 17.21 -20.78
N ALA A 280 -22.86 17.14 -20.91
CA ALA A 280 -23.80 18.06 -20.26
C ALA A 280 -24.10 17.71 -18.80
N GLN A 281 -23.74 16.50 -18.32
CA GLN A 281 -23.99 16.09 -16.95
C GLN A 281 -23.07 16.81 -15.96
N GLY A 282 -23.61 17.11 -14.77
CA GLY A 282 -22.80 17.61 -13.65
C GLY A 282 -21.86 16.53 -13.12
N SER A 283 -20.58 16.82 -13.15
CA SER A 283 -19.57 15.92 -12.60
C SER A 283 -19.23 16.26 -11.14
N LYS A 284 -18.74 15.27 -10.38
CA LYS A 284 -18.34 15.43 -8.99
C LYS A 284 -16.91 14.94 -8.83
N ALA A 285 -16.15 15.56 -7.91
CA ALA A 285 -14.89 14.97 -7.45
C ALA A 285 -15.19 13.59 -6.83
N ALA A 286 -14.25 12.67 -6.97
CA ALA A 286 -14.32 11.40 -6.24
C ALA A 286 -14.40 11.69 -4.74
N GLU A 287 -15.20 10.93 -4.00
CA GLU A 287 -15.34 11.11 -2.56
C GLU A 287 -14.01 10.83 -1.86
N GLY A 288 -13.63 11.70 -0.92
CA GLY A 288 -12.38 11.64 -0.19
C GLY A 288 -11.41 12.75 -0.65
N GLY A 289 -11.32 13.81 0.14
CA GLY A 289 -10.35 14.90 -0.08
C GLY A 289 -8.90 14.40 -0.02
N PRO A 290 -7.92 15.31 -0.16
CA PRO A 290 -6.51 14.97 -0.08
C PRO A 290 -6.19 14.33 1.27
N ILE A 291 -5.73 13.07 1.25
CA ILE A 291 -5.36 12.32 2.45
C ILE A 291 -3.95 12.75 2.86
N THR A 292 -3.81 13.30 4.06
CA THR A 292 -2.52 13.65 4.65
C THR A 292 -1.77 12.38 5.10
N VAL A 293 -0.44 12.48 5.20
CA VAL A 293 0.38 11.36 5.73
C VAL A 293 0.01 11.08 7.19
N GLN A 294 -0.33 12.12 7.95
CA GLN A 294 -0.77 12.02 9.35
C GLN A 294 -2.07 11.21 9.48
N GLU A 295 -3.08 11.51 8.67
CA GLU A 295 -4.33 10.73 8.65
C GLU A 295 -4.10 9.26 8.28
N LEU A 296 -3.15 8.99 7.38
CA LEU A 296 -2.75 7.62 7.06
C LEU A 296 -2.10 6.91 8.27
N ALA A 297 -1.30 7.64 9.05
CA ALA A 297 -0.58 7.11 10.20
C ALA A 297 -1.49 6.87 11.41
N GLU A 298 -2.57 7.61 11.62
CA GLU A 298 -3.49 7.46 12.76
C GLU A 298 -3.98 6.02 12.97
N LYS A 299 -4.18 5.27 11.89
CA LYS A 299 -4.56 3.86 11.97
C LYS A 299 -3.43 2.97 12.51
N CYS A 300 -2.19 3.32 12.20
CA CYS A 300 -1.01 2.59 12.64
C CYS A 300 -0.69 2.90 14.12
N ASP A 301 -0.87 4.16 14.51
CA ASP A 301 -0.59 4.65 15.86
C ASP A 301 -1.47 4.00 16.94
N ARG A 302 -2.62 3.44 16.59
CA ARG A 302 -3.47 2.66 17.52
C ARG A 302 -2.73 1.48 18.14
N CYS A 303 -1.73 0.95 17.43
CA CYS A 303 -0.92 -0.19 17.90
C CYS A 303 0.57 0.16 18.02
N HIS A 304 1.08 1.02 17.14
CA HIS A 304 2.50 1.37 17.05
C HIS A 304 2.81 2.78 17.60
N GLY A 305 1.82 3.47 18.15
CA GLY A 305 1.93 4.84 18.67
C GLY A 305 2.75 4.93 19.95
N PRO A 306 3.07 6.18 20.37
CA PRO A 306 3.93 6.43 21.51
C PRO A 306 3.37 5.94 22.85
N ASP A 307 2.05 5.96 22.96
CA ASP A 307 1.34 5.66 24.20
C ASP A 307 0.95 4.16 24.30
N VAL A 308 1.34 3.36 23.31
CA VAL A 308 1.05 1.92 23.28
C VAL A 308 2.25 1.18 23.85
N ASP A 309 2.22 0.92 25.15
CA ASP A 309 3.15 0.03 25.82
C ASP A 309 2.37 -1.19 26.35
N ASN A 310 2.35 -2.26 25.57
CA ASN A 310 1.75 -3.52 25.98
C ASN A 310 2.79 -4.65 25.91
N PRO A 311 3.49 -4.94 27.01
CA PRO A 311 4.54 -5.96 27.03
C PRO A 311 4.02 -7.38 26.74
N ALA A 312 2.71 -7.61 26.85
CA ALA A 312 2.12 -8.90 26.50
C ALA A 312 2.01 -9.10 24.97
N MET A 313 2.12 -8.03 24.18
CA MET A 313 1.99 -8.08 22.72
C MET A 313 3.34 -7.84 22.03
N ALA A 314 3.67 -8.66 21.03
CA ALA A 314 4.87 -8.50 20.21
C ALA A 314 4.66 -7.44 19.13
N ILE A 315 4.26 -6.22 19.52
CA ILE A 315 4.05 -5.10 18.60
C ILE A 315 5.35 -4.31 18.47
N PRO A 316 5.95 -4.21 17.28
CA PRO A 316 7.22 -3.51 17.12
C PRO A 316 7.05 -2.00 17.22
N LYS A 317 8.07 -1.34 17.75
CA LYS A 317 8.28 0.09 17.62
C LYS A 317 8.72 0.39 16.19
N ILE A 318 8.05 1.31 15.53
CA ILE A 318 8.31 1.66 14.12
C ILE A 318 8.82 3.09 13.93
N ALA A 319 8.69 3.96 14.95
CA ALA A 319 9.29 5.28 14.97
C ALA A 319 10.81 5.19 14.93
N GLY A 320 11.46 5.99 14.09
CA GLY A 320 12.91 5.98 13.90
C GLY A 320 13.48 4.73 13.22
N GLN A 321 12.61 3.89 12.64
CA GLN A 321 13.05 2.69 11.94
C GLN A 321 13.55 3.02 10.53
N ASN A 322 14.46 2.19 10.01
CA ASN A 322 14.99 2.34 8.65
C ASN A 322 13.86 2.37 7.60
N ARG A 323 13.83 3.45 6.81
CA ARG A 323 12.77 3.70 5.81
C ARG A 323 12.61 2.55 4.81
N VAL A 324 13.73 2.06 4.27
CA VAL A 324 13.70 0.98 3.26
C VAL A 324 13.19 -0.31 3.88
N TYR A 325 13.58 -0.61 5.13
CA TYR A 325 13.06 -1.76 5.86
C TYR A 325 11.54 -1.65 6.10
N LEU A 326 11.02 -0.48 6.45
CA LEU A 326 9.58 -0.26 6.60
C LEU A 326 8.82 -0.51 5.29
N ILE A 327 9.33 0.02 4.16
CA ILE A 327 8.76 -0.22 2.83
C ILE A 327 8.74 -1.72 2.50
N MET A 328 9.88 -2.39 2.66
CA MET A 328 9.99 -3.84 2.40
C MET A 328 9.04 -4.66 3.29
N SER A 329 8.89 -4.27 4.55
CA SER A 329 8.01 -4.95 5.51
C SER A 329 6.55 -4.79 5.15
N LEU A 330 6.08 -3.57 4.83
CA LEU A 330 4.69 -3.31 4.43
C LEU A 330 4.35 -4.04 3.13
N ARG A 331 5.25 -4.02 2.14
CA ARG A 331 5.10 -4.81 0.91
C ARG A 331 5.00 -6.31 1.21
N ALA A 332 5.86 -6.83 2.09
CA ALA A 332 5.85 -8.25 2.44
C ALA A 332 4.56 -8.68 3.16
N TYR A 333 3.98 -7.82 3.99
CA TYR A 333 2.67 -8.07 4.58
C TYR A 333 1.55 -8.00 3.54
N ARG A 334 1.51 -6.95 2.71
CA ARG A 334 0.53 -6.80 1.62
C ARG A 334 0.51 -8.00 0.68
N ASP A 335 1.68 -8.47 0.31
CA ASP A 335 1.85 -9.56 -0.66
C ASP A 335 1.76 -10.95 -0.01
N GLY A 336 1.45 -11.05 1.29
CA GLY A 336 1.32 -12.33 2.01
C GLY A 336 2.65 -13.08 2.25
N ARG A 337 3.80 -12.45 1.96
CA ARG A 337 5.14 -13.03 2.16
C ARG A 337 5.64 -12.97 3.60
N ARG A 338 4.91 -12.28 4.47
CA ARG A 338 5.20 -12.15 5.90
C ARG A 338 3.96 -12.47 6.70
N GLY A 339 4.07 -13.44 7.63
CA GLY A 339 2.95 -13.92 8.43
C GLY A 339 2.53 -12.87 9.48
N SER A 340 1.33 -12.36 9.36
CA SER A 340 0.51 -11.65 10.34
C SER A 340 -0.81 -11.30 9.67
N SER A 341 -1.90 -11.93 10.07
CA SER A 341 -3.22 -11.66 9.50
C SER A 341 -3.66 -10.19 9.70
N MET A 342 -3.35 -9.61 10.86
CA MET A 342 -3.66 -8.21 11.15
C MET A 342 -2.90 -7.27 10.21
N MET A 343 -1.57 -7.38 10.14
CA MET A 343 -0.76 -6.52 9.28
C MET A 343 -1.03 -6.76 7.80
N HIS A 344 -1.33 -7.99 7.40
CA HIS A 344 -1.75 -8.30 6.03
C HIS A 344 -3.03 -7.52 5.68
N ASN A 345 -4.09 -7.68 6.46
CA ASN A 345 -5.36 -6.99 6.23
C ASN A 345 -5.23 -5.46 6.25
N MET A 346 -4.38 -4.92 7.13
CA MET A 346 -4.12 -3.48 7.21
C MET A 346 -3.39 -2.94 5.98
N SER A 347 -2.46 -3.72 5.41
CA SER A 347 -1.62 -3.27 4.29
C SER A 347 -2.20 -3.58 2.91
N LEU A 348 -3.16 -4.50 2.79
CA LEU A 348 -3.81 -4.86 1.53
C LEU A 348 -4.26 -3.66 0.68
N PRO A 349 -4.93 -2.63 1.24
CA PRO A 349 -5.40 -1.50 0.44
C PRO A 349 -4.29 -0.48 0.10
N TYR A 350 -3.05 -0.68 0.57
CA TYR A 350 -2.02 0.34 0.43
C TYR A 350 -1.30 0.25 -0.91
N SER A 351 -1.37 1.32 -1.67
CA SER A 351 -0.60 1.54 -2.88
C SER A 351 0.88 1.81 -2.56
N GLU A 352 1.73 1.79 -3.57
CA GLU A 352 3.16 2.10 -3.40
C GLU A 352 3.37 3.50 -2.80
N THR A 353 2.64 4.50 -3.28
CA THR A 353 2.78 5.87 -2.75
C THR A 353 2.36 5.98 -1.29
N ILE A 354 1.33 5.24 -0.86
CA ILE A 354 0.90 5.19 0.54
C ILE A 354 1.97 4.50 1.41
N ILE A 355 2.48 3.35 0.97
CA ILE A 355 3.55 2.62 1.69
C ILE A 355 4.78 3.50 1.88
N GLU A 356 5.24 4.19 0.83
CA GLU A 356 6.40 5.06 0.91
C GLU A 356 6.18 6.28 1.80
N SER A 357 4.99 6.86 1.77
CA SER A 357 4.65 8.02 2.60
C SER A 357 4.61 7.66 4.08
N ILE A 358 3.97 6.54 4.44
CA ILE A 358 3.93 6.02 5.82
C ILE A 358 5.36 5.68 6.31
N ALA A 359 6.14 4.97 5.50
CA ALA A 359 7.51 4.61 5.85
C ALA A 359 8.41 5.84 6.06
N SER A 360 8.26 6.86 5.23
CA SER A 360 9.01 8.11 5.38
C SER A 360 8.63 8.86 6.65
N LEU A 361 7.33 8.90 6.97
CA LEU A 361 6.85 9.53 8.21
C LEU A 361 7.46 8.88 9.45
N TYR A 362 7.35 7.54 9.58
CA TYR A 362 7.87 6.85 10.76
C TYR A 362 9.39 6.87 10.84
N ALA A 363 10.10 6.79 9.70
CA ALA A 363 11.54 6.89 9.68
C ALA A 363 12.07 8.26 10.14
N SER A 364 11.29 9.34 9.94
CA SER A 364 11.66 10.69 10.36
C SER A 364 11.33 10.99 11.84
N GLN A 365 10.55 10.14 12.49
CA GLN A 365 10.23 10.30 13.91
C GLN A 365 11.42 9.90 14.79
N PRO A 366 11.58 10.50 15.97
CA PRO A 366 12.57 10.03 16.95
C PRO A 366 12.36 8.56 17.29
N ALA A 367 13.44 7.78 17.37
CA ALA A 367 13.37 6.40 17.89
C ALA A 367 12.94 6.43 19.38
N ARG A 368 12.26 5.37 19.82
CA ARG A 368 11.66 5.30 21.17
C ARG A 368 11.99 4.00 21.86
#